data_456b1130ea4b8e336dd162879c6e475f
#
_entry.id   456b1130ea4b8e336dd162879c6e475f
#
_cell.length_a   1.000
_cell.length_b   1.000
_cell.length_c   1.000
_cell.angle_alpha   90.00
_cell.angle_beta   90.00
_cell.angle_gamma   90.00
#
_symmetry.space_group_name_H-M   'P 1'
#
loop_
_entity.id
_entity.type
_entity.pdbx_description
1 polymer ?
#
loop_
_entity_poly.entity_id
_entity_poly.type
_entity_poly.pdbx_seq_one_letter_code
_entity_poly.pdbx_strand_id
1 'polypeptide(L)'
;MSFGGTSFTFLNGSDNGSVMVKLSNWSGLAYYLPRLEVNDFEDYRNLKSAGFYMLLGQNDNQAEAVYFGVAEDVFTSLRSEMNAKNFWDDVIVFTSKDKNFYKEHIQYIVYNQAKLANRYVLLNKRVPQMPIISVSERAIIHEYISNIKLIVNLLGYNLFKDIHEEFIPQREKDIWTIQTVN
;
A
#
# COMPACT_ATOMS: atom_id res chain seq x y z
N MET A 1 16.05 12.66 16.76
CA MET A 1 15.30 11.97 15.69
C MET A 1 13.83 12.07 16.04
N SER A 2 13.06 12.87 15.34
CA SER A 2 11.62 12.96 15.55
C SER A 2 11.00 11.79 14.80
N PHE A 3 10.46 10.83 15.51
CA PHE A 3 9.57 9.85 14.92
C PHE A 3 8.31 10.59 14.52
N GLY A 4 8.12 10.82 13.22
CA GLY A 4 6.88 11.39 12.70
C GLY A 4 5.70 10.59 13.24
N GLY A 5 4.76 11.26 13.92
CA GLY A 5 3.61 10.59 14.51
C GLY A 5 2.75 9.96 13.41
N THR A 6 2.34 8.70 13.62
CA THR A 6 1.32 8.03 12.81
C THR A 6 -0.01 8.17 13.53
N SER A 7 -1.04 8.63 12.84
CA SER A 7 -2.41 8.69 13.36
C SER A 7 -3.32 7.73 12.61
N PHE A 8 -4.12 6.99 13.38
CA PHE A 8 -5.20 6.13 12.88
C PHE A 8 -6.53 6.77 13.27
N THR A 9 -7.40 6.97 12.31
CA THR A 9 -8.75 7.50 12.54
C THR A 9 -9.75 6.47 12.06
N PHE A 10 -10.51 5.87 12.98
CA PHE A 10 -11.62 4.99 12.65
C PHE A 10 -12.77 5.81 12.09
N LEU A 11 -13.26 5.44 10.93
CA LEU A 11 -14.19 6.27 10.17
C LEU A 11 -15.66 6.00 10.52
N ASN A 12 -15.96 4.76 10.89
CA ASN A 12 -17.34 4.31 11.20
C ASN A 12 -17.60 4.04 12.70
N GLY A 13 -16.69 4.50 13.57
CA GLY A 13 -16.84 4.32 15.03
C GLY A 13 -16.74 2.87 15.51
N SER A 14 -16.34 1.93 14.65
CA SER A 14 -16.07 0.53 15.02
C SER A 14 -14.57 0.24 14.94
N ASP A 15 -14.05 -0.48 15.93
CA ASP A 15 -12.63 -0.84 16.03
C ASP A 15 -12.15 -1.79 14.91
N ASN A 16 -13.06 -2.38 14.14
CA ASN A 16 -12.79 -3.32 13.06
C ASN A 16 -13.23 -2.81 11.68
N GLY A 17 -13.57 -1.54 11.58
CA GLY A 17 -14.07 -0.93 10.36
C GLY A 17 -12.99 -0.22 9.55
N SER A 18 -13.46 0.67 8.71
CA SER A 18 -12.62 1.50 7.85
C SER A 18 -11.74 2.47 8.64
N VAL A 19 -10.49 2.60 8.21
CA VAL A 19 -9.49 3.40 8.91
C VAL A 19 -8.80 4.34 7.93
N MET A 20 -8.65 5.62 8.34
CA MET A 20 -7.76 6.56 7.69
C MET A 20 -6.41 6.58 8.43
N VAL A 21 -5.32 6.42 7.70
CA VAL A 21 -3.96 6.49 8.22
C VAL A 21 -3.26 7.72 7.67
N LYS A 22 -2.69 8.51 8.57
CA LYS A 22 -1.95 9.73 8.24
C LYS A 22 -0.59 9.73 8.95
N LEU A 23 0.46 10.09 8.23
CA LEU A 23 1.79 10.34 8.78
C LEU A 23 2.03 11.85 8.88
N SER A 24 2.66 12.30 9.98
CA SER A 24 2.80 13.73 10.31
C SER A 24 3.56 14.54 9.27
N ASN A 25 4.56 13.94 8.62
CA ASN A 25 5.45 14.62 7.67
C ASN A 25 5.24 14.12 6.23
N TRP A 26 4.03 13.68 5.90
CA TRP A 26 3.71 13.15 4.57
C TRP A 26 2.44 13.80 4.03
N SER A 27 2.45 14.19 2.76
CA SER A 27 1.30 14.76 2.06
C SER A 27 0.29 13.70 1.61
N GLY A 28 0.69 12.42 1.63
CA GLY A 28 -0.17 11.29 1.31
C GLY A 28 -1.20 10.99 2.40
N LEU A 29 -2.27 10.35 1.99
CA LEU A 29 -3.30 9.76 2.85
C LEU A 29 -3.50 8.31 2.46
N ALA A 30 -3.67 7.44 3.45
CA ALA A 30 -4.05 6.07 3.23
C ALA A 30 -5.41 5.77 3.85
N TYR A 31 -6.18 4.91 3.20
CA TYR A 31 -7.46 4.40 3.67
C TYR A 31 -7.44 2.89 3.61
N TYR A 32 -7.76 2.25 4.72
CA TYR A 32 -8.09 0.84 4.76
C TYR A 32 -9.61 0.72 4.77
N LEU A 33 -10.17 -0.05 3.84
CA LEU A 33 -11.61 -0.23 3.70
C LEU A 33 -11.91 -1.72 3.53
N PRO A 34 -12.70 -2.34 4.43
CA PRO A 34 -13.35 -3.60 4.13
C PRO A 34 -14.25 -3.47 2.90
N ARG A 35 -14.29 -4.49 2.05
CA ARG A 35 -15.07 -4.47 0.81
C ARG A 35 -16.54 -4.10 1.03
N LEU A 36 -17.14 -4.61 2.11
CA LEU A 36 -18.54 -4.36 2.43
C LEU A 36 -18.84 -2.89 2.74
N GLU A 37 -17.84 -2.14 3.18
CA GLU A 37 -17.97 -0.73 3.56
C GLU A 37 -17.65 0.25 2.41
N VAL A 38 -17.14 -0.23 1.28
CA VAL A 38 -16.73 0.66 0.17
C VAL A 38 -17.84 1.58 -0.32
N ASN A 39 -19.10 1.10 -0.36
CA ASN A 39 -20.22 1.91 -0.82
C ASN A 39 -20.62 3.02 0.16
N ASP A 40 -20.32 2.86 1.45
CA ASP A 40 -20.64 3.83 2.51
C ASP A 40 -19.69 5.05 2.48
N PHE A 41 -18.64 4.97 1.65
CA PHE A 41 -17.61 6.02 1.49
C PHE A 41 -17.88 7.01 0.37
N GLU A 42 -19.11 7.07 -0.16
CA GLU A 42 -19.47 7.99 -1.24
C GLU A 42 -19.19 9.47 -0.91
N ASP A 43 -19.30 9.85 0.38
CA ASP A 43 -19.08 11.22 0.84
C ASP A 43 -17.60 11.58 1.03
N TYR A 44 -16.67 10.61 0.93
CA TYR A 44 -15.25 10.89 1.10
C TYR A 44 -14.65 11.52 -0.15
N ARG A 45 -14.61 12.84 -0.20
CA ARG A 45 -14.06 13.64 -1.31
C ARG A 45 -12.65 13.23 -1.71
N ASN A 46 -11.85 12.74 -0.76
CA ASN A 46 -10.46 12.32 -1.01
C ASN A 46 -10.38 11.03 -1.82
N LEU A 47 -11.41 10.18 -1.84
CA LEU A 47 -11.47 8.99 -2.68
C LEU A 47 -11.94 9.29 -4.12
N LYS A 48 -12.56 10.46 -4.33
CA LYS A 48 -12.90 10.99 -5.66
C LYS A 48 -11.72 11.74 -6.27
N SER A 49 -10.52 11.22 -6.10
CA SER A 49 -9.26 11.79 -6.57
C SER A 49 -8.36 10.70 -7.15
N ALA A 50 -7.30 11.14 -7.82
CA ALA A 50 -6.29 10.22 -8.32
C ALA A 50 -5.63 9.45 -7.18
N GLY A 51 -5.39 8.15 -7.41
CA GLY A 51 -4.82 7.29 -6.39
C GLY A 51 -4.24 5.98 -6.91
N PHE A 52 -3.52 5.34 -6.03
CA PHE A 52 -3.03 3.96 -6.12
C PHE A 52 -3.77 3.13 -5.08
N TYR A 53 -4.13 1.89 -5.43
CA TYR A 53 -4.81 0.99 -4.49
C TYR A 53 -4.35 -0.45 -4.62
N MET A 54 -4.50 -1.19 -3.54
CA MET A 54 -4.23 -2.61 -3.44
C MET A 54 -5.51 -3.32 -3.02
N LEU A 55 -6.03 -4.22 -3.84
CA LEU A 55 -7.08 -5.15 -3.46
C LEU A 55 -6.44 -6.40 -2.87
N LEU A 56 -6.83 -6.77 -1.67
CA LEU A 56 -6.23 -7.84 -0.87
C LEU A 56 -7.29 -8.88 -0.52
N GLY A 57 -6.94 -10.15 -0.61
CA GLY A 57 -7.83 -11.27 -0.30
C GLY A 57 -7.20 -12.60 -0.64
N GLN A 58 -8.01 -13.58 -1.02
CA GLN A 58 -7.55 -14.92 -1.37
C GLN A 58 -8.00 -15.29 -2.79
N ASN A 59 -7.13 -16.00 -3.51
CA ASN A 59 -7.49 -16.57 -4.81
C ASN A 59 -8.29 -17.87 -4.66
N ASP A 60 -8.69 -18.48 -5.78
CA ASP A 60 -9.47 -19.73 -5.81
C ASP A 60 -8.78 -20.90 -5.10
N ASN A 61 -7.46 -20.86 -4.94
CA ASN A 61 -6.66 -21.86 -4.23
C ASN A 61 -6.44 -21.51 -2.76
N GLN A 62 -7.16 -20.52 -2.21
CA GLN A 62 -7.01 -20.01 -0.83
C GLN A 62 -5.62 -19.45 -0.53
N ALA A 63 -4.83 -19.11 -1.53
CA ALA A 63 -3.57 -18.40 -1.36
C ALA A 63 -3.82 -16.90 -1.28
N GLU A 64 -3.08 -16.21 -0.39
CA GLU A 64 -3.11 -14.76 -0.31
C GLU A 64 -2.80 -14.13 -1.67
N ALA A 65 -3.62 -13.20 -2.07
CA ALA A 65 -3.56 -12.60 -3.39
C ALA A 65 -3.71 -11.08 -3.32
N VAL A 66 -3.09 -10.39 -4.27
CA VAL A 66 -3.14 -8.95 -4.39
C VAL A 66 -3.29 -8.51 -5.84
N TYR A 67 -4.05 -7.44 -6.04
CA TYR A 67 -4.14 -6.73 -7.30
C TYR A 67 -3.80 -5.26 -7.06
N PHE A 68 -2.93 -4.69 -7.89
CA PHE A 68 -2.54 -3.28 -7.84
C PHE A 68 -3.24 -2.47 -8.91
N GLY A 69 -3.97 -1.45 -8.50
CA GLY A 69 -4.69 -0.56 -9.38
C GLY A 69 -4.28 0.90 -9.25
N VAL A 70 -4.49 1.66 -10.32
CA VAL A 70 -4.39 3.12 -10.36
C VAL A 70 -5.63 3.71 -10.99
N ALA A 71 -6.04 4.87 -10.53
CA ALA A 71 -7.22 5.55 -11.06
C ALA A 71 -7.08 7.07 -10.96
N GLU A 72 -7.80 7.79 -11.82
CA GLU A 72 -8.02 9.24 -11.68
C GLU A 72 -9.12 9.55 -10.65
N ASP A 73 -10.08 8.65 -10.51
CA ASP A 73 -11.11 8.62 -9.49
C ASP A 73 -11.14 7.21 -8.88
N VAL A 74 -10.54 7.10 -7.69
CA VAL A 74 -10.41 5.81 -6.99
C VAL A 74 -11.77 5.25 -6.61
N PHE A 75 -12.69 6.08 -6.15
CA PHE A 75 -14.00 5.62 -5.72
C PHE A 75 -14.78 4.95 -6.84
N THR A 76 -14.84 5.61 -8.01
CA THR A 76 -15.47 5.06 -9.22
C THR A 76 -14.79 3.74 -9.64
N SER A 77 -13.45 3.70 -9.57
CA SER A 77 -12.69 2.50 -9.90
C SER A 77 -13.00 1.34 -8.95
N LEU A 78 -13.04 1.58 -7.64
CA LEU A 78 -13.35 0.54 -6.64
C LEU A 78 -14.75 -0.04 -6.84
N ARG A 79 -15.74 0.78 -7.14
CA ARG A 79 -17.10 0.28 -7.47
C ARG A 79 -17.10 -0.63 -8.70
N SER A 80 -16.30 -0.30 -9.70
CA SER A 80 -16.11 -1.17 -10.87
C SER A 80 -15.44 -2.49 -10.49
N GLU A 81 -14.40 -2.44 -9.63
CA GLU A 81 -13.70 -3.62 -9.15
C GLU A 81 -14.56 -4.54 -8.29
N MET A 82 -15.51 -4.01 -7.52
CA MET A 82 -16.49 -4.81 -6.76
C MET A 82 -17.31 -5.73 -7.67
N ASN A 83 -17.64 -5.28 -8.87
CA ASN A 83 -18.40 -6.05 -9.85
C ASN A 83 -17.52 -6.99 -10.70
N ALA A 84 -16.25 -6.63 -10.88
CA ALA A 84 -15.35 -7.33 -11.80
C ALA A 84 -14.49 -8.40 -11.13
N LYS A 85 -14.23 -8.30 -9.83
CA LYS A 85 -13.33 -9.17 -9.08
C LYS A 85 -13.92 -9.59 -7.74
N ASN A 86 -13.92 -10.88 -7.46
CA ASN A 86 -14.53 -11.45 -6.24
C ASN A 86 -13.50 -11.93 -5.21
N PHE A 87 -12.20 -11.92 -5.52
CA PHE A 87 -11.16 -12.50 -4.67
C PHE A 87 -10.82 -11.65 -3.43
N TRP A 88 -11.13 -10.36 -3.43
CA TRP A 88 -10.67 -9.42 -2.41
C TRP A 88 -11.74 -9.14 -1.35
N ASP A 89 -11.27 -8.99 -0.11
CA ASP A 89 -12.08 -8.66 1.07
C ASP A 89 -11.75 -7.26 1.58
N ASP A 90 -10.52 -6.80 1.35
CA ASP A 90 -10.01 -5.52 1.82
C ASP A 90 -9.35 -4.72 0.71
N VAL A 91 -9.37 -3.41 0.85
CA VAL A 91 -8.60 -2.51 0.00
C VAL A 91 -7.81 -1.50 0.83
N ILE A 92 -6.57 -1.26 0.42
CA ILE A 92 -5.77 -0.14 0.91
C ILE A 92 -5.63 0.85 -0.24
N VAL A 93 -6.08 2.08 -0.01
CA VAL A 93 -6.03 3.18 -0.97
C VAL A 93 -5.02 4.20 -0.52
N PHE A 94 -4.21 4.69 -1.46
CA PHE A 94 -3.28 5.79 -1.26
C PHE A 94 -3.64 6.93 -2.19
N THR A 95 -3.86 8.11 -1.62
CA THR A 95 -4.10 9.36 -2.34
C THR A 95 -3.10 10.40 -1.90
N SER A 96 -3.01 11.51 -2.62
CA SER A 96 -2.19 12.64 -2.22
C SER A 96 -2.92 13.95 -2.44
N LYS A 97 -2.60 14.94 -1.59
CA LYS A 97 -3.01 16.33 -1.79
C LYS A 97 -2.14 17.03 -2.84
N ASP A 98 -0.98 16.45 -3.15
CA ASP A 98 -0.07 17.00 -4.14
C ASP A 98 -0.62 16.74 -5.55
N LYS A 99 -0.53 17.76 -6.41
CA LYS A 99 -0.97 17.66 -7.81
C LYS A 99 -0.17 16.62 -8.61
N ASN A 100 1.04 16.31 -8.19
CA ASN A 100 1.96 15.36 -8.84
C ASN A 100 2.00 14.04 -8.07
N PHE A 101 0.88 13.34 -8.00
CA PHE A 101 0.87 11.99 -7.47
C PHE A 101 1.26 11.00 -8.56
N TYR A 102 2.46 10.48 -8.46
CA TYR A 102 3.09 9.57 -9.46
C TYR A 102 2.54 8.14 -9.37
N LYS A 103 1.23 7.96 -9.45
CA LYS A 103 0.54 6.69 -9.19
C LYS A 103 1.01 5.53 -10.06
N GLU A 104 1.32 5.77 -11.33
CA GLU A 104 1.81 4.74 -12.25
C GLU A 104 3.23 4.26 -11.89
N HIS A 105 4.10 5.18 -11.44
CA HIS A 105 5.44 4.84 -10.97
C HIS A 105 5.38 4.06 -9.66
N ILE A 106 4.52 4.50 -8.75
CA ILE A 106 4.26 3.81 -7.49
C ILE A 106 3.77 2.40 -7.78
N GLN A 107 2.79 2.22 -8.66
CA GLN A 107 2.28 0.93 -9.07
C GLN A 107 3.39 0.02 -9.60
N TYR A 108 4.22 0.54 -10.52
CA TYR A 108 5.33 -0.22 -11.10
C TYR A 108 6.32 -0.72 -10.04
N ILE A 109 6.78 0.18 -9.16
CA ILE A 109 7.79 -0.16 -8.14
C ILE A 109 7.22 -1.13 -7.11
N VAL A 110 6.03 -0.84 -6.58
CA VAL A 110 5.36 -1.66 -5.57
C VAL A 110 5.05 -3.06 -6.11
N TYR A 111 4.56 -3.16 -7.36
CA TYR A 111 4.35 -4.45 -8.03
C TYR A 111 5.62 -5.28 -8.10
N ASN A 112 6.75 -4.68 -8.53
CA ASN A 112 8.00 -5.41 -8.66
C ASN A 112 8.57 -5.81 -7.29
N GLN A 113 8.44 -4.98 -6.26
CA GLN A 113 8.85 -5.33 -4.90
C GLN A 113 8.00 -6.46 -4.31
N ALA A 114 6.69 -6.44 -4.50
CA ALA A 114 5.81 -7.53 -4.08
C ALA A 114 6.12 -8.84 -4.83
N LYS A 115 6.46 -8.75 -6.14
CA LYS A 115 6.89 -9.89 -6.95
C LYS A 115 8.20 -10.49 -6.42
N LEU A 116 9.17 -9.67 -6.03
CA LEU A 116 10.44 -10.14 -5.45
C LEU A 116 10.23 -10.76 -4.08
N ALA A 117 9.38 -10.17 -3.23
CA ALA A 117 9.04 -10.72 -1.91
C ALA A 117 8.31 -12.08 -2.00
N ASN A 118 7.59 -12.32 -3.09
CA ASN A 118 6.91 -13.58 -3.40
C ASN A 118 6.00 -14.11 -2.27
N ARG A 119 5.32 -13.18 -1.55
CA ARG A 119 4.42 -13.51 -0.44
C ARG A 119 2.97 -13.68 -0.88
N TYR A 120 2.57 -12.96 -1.93
CA TYR A 120 1.21 -12.88 -2.44
C TYR A 120 1.18 -13.29 -3.91
N VAL A 121 0.10 -13.92 -4.33
CA VAL A 121 -0.18 -14.16 -5.75
C VAL A 121 -0.59 -12.83 -6.40
N LEU A 122 0.17 -12.40 -7.40
CA LEU A 122 -0.12 -11.16 -8.12
C LEU A 122 -1.16 -11.41 -9.22
N LEU A 123 -2.33 -10.77 -9.11
CA LEU A 123 -3.48 -10.98 -10.01
C LEU A 123 -3.58 -9.96 -11.14
N ASN A 124 -2.58 -9.10 -11.29
CA ASN A 124 -2.52 -8.17 -12.43
C ASN A 124 -2.32 -8.94 -13.74
N LYS A 125 -3.29 -8.87 -14.64
CA LYS A 125 -3.19 -9.49 -16.00
C LYS A 125 -2.09 -8.86 -16.85
N ARG A 126 -1.83 -7.56 -16.64
CA ARG A 126 -0.75 -6.82 -17.31
C ARG A 126 0.26 -6.37 -16.27
N VAL A 127 1.54 -6.65 -16.55
CA VAL A 127 2.64 -6.14 -15.72
C VAL A 127 2.73 -4.64 -15.93
N PRO A 128 2.73 -3.83 -14.85
CA PRO A 128 2.94 -2.39 -14.97
C PRO A 128 4.24 -2.08 -15.69
N GLN A 129 4.23 -1.08 -16.57
CA GLN A 129 5.43 -0.63 -17.28
C GLN A 129 6.06 0.54 -16.53
N MET A 130 7.39 0.62 -16.57
CA MET A 130 8.11 1.74 -15.95
C MET A 130 7.88 3.02 -16.75
N PRO A 131 7.24 4.05 -16.17
CA PRO A 131 7.15 5.35 -16.81
C PRO A 131 8.51 6.07 -16.78
N ILE A 132 8.68 7.07 -17.66
CA ILE A 132 9.88 7.92 -17.68
C ILE A 132 9.76 8.96 -16.57
N ILE A 133 10.81 9.08 -15.73
CA ILE A 133 10.88 10.07 -14.64
C ILE A 133 12.23 10.79 -14.63
N SER A 134 12.21 12.04 -14.17
CA SER A 134 13.42 12.80 -13.87
C SER A 134 14.11 12.33 -12.57
N VAL A 135 15.36 12.72 -12.38
CA VAL A 135 16.12 12.38 -11.17
C VAL A 135 15.49 12.99 -9.91
N SER A 136 14.94 14.21 -10.01
CA SER A 136 14.27 14.88 -8.88
C SER A 136 12.99 14.19 -8.45
N GLU A 137 12.24 13.65 -9.39
CA GLU A 137 11.00 12.91 -9.10
C GLU A 137 11.25 11.59 -8.37
N ARG A 138 12.41 10.95 -8.62
CA ARG A 138 12.78 9.69 -7.96
C ARG A 138 12.81 9.80 -6.44
N ALA A 139 13.32 10.91 -5.89
CA ALA A 139 13.41 11.10 -4.44
C ALA A 139 12.01 11.15 -3.80
N ILE A 140 11.08 11.88 -4.42
CA ILE A 140 9.68 12.00 -3.97
C ILE A 140 9.00 10.63 -4.02
N ILE A 141 9.15 9.91 -5.12
CA ILE A 141 8.55 8.58 -5.29
C ILE A 141 9.11 7.61 -4.26
N HIS A 142 10.41 7.66 -3.98
CA HIS A 142 11.05 6.78 -3.00
C HIS A 142 10.49 6.99 -1.59
N GLU A 143 10.23 8.25 -1.21
CA GLU A 143 9.58 8.58 0.06
C GLU A 143 8.16 8.00 0.11
N TYR A 144 7.36 8.16 -0.95
CA TYR A 144 6.03 7.56 -1.04
C TYR A 144 6.06 6.05 -0.89
N ILE A 145 6.96 5.36 -1.59
CA ILE A 145 7.11 3.89 -1.50
C ILE A 145 7.45 3.45 -0.08
N SER A 146 8.35 4.15 0.60
CA SER A 146 8.73 3.85 1.98
C SER A 146 7.54 3.99 2.93
N ASN A 147 6.74 5.05 2.78
CA ASN A 147 5.54 5.29 3.57
C ASN A 147 4.43 4.27 3.26
N ILE A 148 4.24 3.88 2.00
CA ILE A 148 3.32 2.82 1.59
C ILE A 148 3.68 1.50 2.29
N LYS A 149 4.95 1.09 2.23
CA LYS A 149 5.43 -0.14 2.88
C LYS A 149 5.23 -0.11 4.39
N LEU A 150 5.52 1.01 5.02
CA LEU A 150 5.29 1.22 6.46
C LEU A 150 3.81 1.03 6.81
N ILE A 151 2.91 1.70 6.08
CA ILE A 151 1.47 1.64 6.35
C ILE A 151 0.92 0.24 6.11
N VAL A 152 1.29 -0.42 5.01
CA VAL A 152 0.88 -1.80 4.71
C VAL A 152 1.29 -2.76 5.85
N ASN A 153 2.52 -2.62 6.36
CA ASN A 153 2.99 -3.39 7.51
C ASN A 153 2.21 -3.07 8.80
N LEU A 154 1.93 -1.79 9.08
CA LEU A 154 1.17 -1.37 10.26
C LEU A 154 -0.27 -1.88 10.24
N LEU A 155 -0.85 -2.05 9.05
CA LEU A 155 -2.17 -2.65 8.86
C LEU A 155 -2.15 -4.19 8.92
N GLY A 156 -0.97 -4.81 9.15
CA GLY A 156 -0.84 -6.24 9.35
C GLY A 156 -0.53 -7.07 8.09
N TYR A 157 -0.36 -6.45 6.94
CA TYR A 157 -0.07 -7.15 5.68
C TYR A 157 1.44 -7.34 5.47
N ASN A 158 1.88 -8.59 5.28
CA ASN A 158 3.29 -8.95 5.10
C ASN A 158 3.74 -8.93 3.62
N LEU A 159 3.13 -8.10 2.80
CA LEU A 159 3.26 -8.08 1.35
C LEU A 159 4.71 -7.88 0.86
N PHE A 160 5.51 -7.09 1.57
CA PHE A 160 6.86 -6.69 1.17
C PHE A 160 7.97 -7.30 2.03
N LYS A 161 7.64 -8.17 2.99
CA LYS A 161 8.66 -8.82 3.82
C LYS A 161 9.45 -9.83 2.99
N ASP A 162 10.76 -9.72 3.03
CA ASP A 162 11.64 -10.72 2.43
C ASP A 162 11.55 -12.03 3.22
N ILE A 163 11.42 -13.15 2.52
CA ILE A 163 11.38 -14.49 3.14
C ILE A 163 12.68 -14.75 3.92
N HIS A 164 13.81 -14.19 3.45
CA HIS A 164 15.10 -14.34 4.11
C HIS A 164 15.23 -13.58 5.42
N GLU A 165 14.48 -12.50 5.65
CA GLU A 165 14.52 -11.75 6.92
C GLU A 165 13.91 -12.52 8.10
N GLU A 166 13.05 -13.50 7.86
CA GLU A 166 12.43 -14.31 8.92
C GLU A 166 13.33 -15.40 9.45
N PHE A 167 14.39 -15.77 8.73
CA PHE A 167 15.33 -16.85 9.11
C PHE A 167 16.63 -16.36 9.73
N ILE A 168 16.87 -15.07 9.87
CA ILE A 168 18.04 -14.56 10.60
C ILE A 168 17.71 -14.53 12.08
N PRO A 169 18.29 -15.40 12.93
CA PRO A 169 18.10 -15.34 14.38
C PRO A 169 18.49 -13.96 14.89
N GLN A 170 17.67 -13.40 15.80
CA GLN A 170 17.87 -12.07 16.38
C GLN A 170 19.31 -11.86 16.89
N ARG A 171 19.98 -12.95 17.32
CA ARG A 171 21.37 -12.95 17.80
C ARG A 171 22.43 -12.62 16.75
N GLU A 172 22.19 -12.85 15.47
CA GLU A 172 23.19 -12.50 14.42
C GLU A 172 23.12 -11.02 14.03
N LYS A 173 21.98 -10.36 14.17
CA LYS A 173 21.88 -8.91 13.94
C LYS A 173 22.72 -8.09 14.94
N ASP A 174 22.84 -8.57 16.16
CA ASP A 174 23.62 -7.92 17.23
C ASP A 174 25.15 -8.06 17.03
N ILE A 175 25.59 -9.12 16.35
CA ILE A 175 27.02 -9.37 16.10
C ILE A 175 27.60 -8.45 15.02
N TRP A 176 26.81 -8.09 14.01
CA TRP A 176 27.28 -7.21 12.93
C TRP A 176 27.35 -5.74 13.34
N THR A 177 26.61 -5.33 14.37
CA THR A 177 26.62 -3.95 14.88
C THR A 177 27.87 -3.66 15.70
N ILE A 178 28.57 -4.69 16.22
CA ILE A 178 29.78 -4.54 17.07
C ILE A 178 31.07 -4.47 16.24
N GLN A 179 31.08 -4.93 14.98
CA GLN A 179 32.28 -4.95 14.14
C GLN A 179 32.53 -3.66 13.34
N THR A 180 31.69 -2.65 13.44
CA THR A 180 31.85 -1.36 12.74
C THR A 180 32.33 -0.21 13.64
N VAL A 181 32.76 -0.50 14.86
CA VAL A 181 33.33 0.49 15.78
C VAL A 181 34.74 0.04 16.19
N ASN A 182 35.68 0.10 15.23
CA ASN A 182 37.13 0.19 15.47
C ASN A 182 37.81 0.86 14.27
#